data_cde452f25ee68e9ccb239b225196766a
#
_entry.id   cde452f25ee68e9ccb239b225196766a
#
_cell.length_a   1.000
_cell.length_b   1.000
_cell.length_c   1.000
_cell.angle_alpha   90.00
_cell.angle_beta   90.00
_cell.angle_gamma   90.00
#
_symmetry.space_group_name_H-M   'P 1'
#
loop_
_entity.id
_entity.type
_entity.pdbx_description
1 polymer ?
#
loop_
_entity_poly.entity_id
_entity_poly.type
_entity_poly.pdbx_seq_one_letter_code
_entity_poly.pdbx_strand_id
1 'polypeptide(L)'
;DVAMDCIIVCDDDERRDGVVKKAIMEGDNEVVPLRDRIIGRYSSDDVFDPSNPSEMILESGCLITEEIADRIDGAGITRIRVMSPLSSRIKNGLTAFEYGIDPSTNSLVKQGSSVGIIAAQSIGEPGTQLTMRTFHIGGIASAGREDPVIHVRKAGKLKFVGLRVVTLANGQQVSLNKTGSIQVLDKDDR
;
A
#
# COMPACT_ATOMS: atom_id res chain seq x y z
N ASP A 1 -10.69 23.03 -7.29
CA ASP A 1 -10.00 24.29 -7.65
C ASP A 1 -8.47 24.14 -7.51
N VAL A 2 -7.94 23.71 -6.37
CA VAL A 2 -6.48 23.54 -6.18
C VAL A 2 -5.85 22.55 -7.17
N ALA A 3 -6.59 21.55 -7.60
CA ALA A 3 -6.10 20.53 -8.53
C ALA A 3 -6.11 20.99 -10.01
N MET A 4 -6.75 22.09 -10.35
CA MET A 4 -6.85 22.56 -11.74
C MET A 4 -5.50 22.92 -12.34
N ASP A 5 -4.59 23.43 -11.53
CA ASP A 5 -3.28 23.88 -11.99
C ASP A 5 -2.27 22.72 -12.17
N CYS A 6 -2.63 21.49 -11.75
CA CYS A 6 -1.77 20.34 -11.93
C CYS A 6 -1.96 19.72 -13.33
N ILE A 7 -1.13 20.18 -14.27
CA ILE A 7 -1.13 19.76 -15.68
C ILE A 7 0.20 19.13 -16.06
N ILE A 8 0.23 18.39 -17.17
CA ILE A 8 1.48 17.92 -17.78
C ILE A 8 2.10 19.07 -18.55
N VAL A 9 3.24 19.59 -18.06
CA VAL A 9 3.91 20.78 -18.60
C VAL A 9 4.91 20.42 -19.70
N CYS A 10 5.62 19.31 -19.56
CA CYS A 10 6.59 18.83 -20.53
C CYS A 10 6.65 17.31 -20.55
N ASP A 11 7.23 16.76 -21.60
CA ASP A 11 7.35 15.30 -21.75
C ASP A 11 8.38 14.74 -20.78
N ASP A 12 9.54 15.38 -20.68
CA ASP A 12 10.64 14.93 -19.80
C ASP A 12 11.32 16.14 -19.12
N ASP A 13 11.92 15.87 -17.97
CA ASP A 13 12.92 16.71 -17.31
C ASP A 13 14.19 15.83 -17.22
N GLU A 14 15.35 16.34 -17.59
CA GLU A 14 16.64 15.62 -17.52
C GLU A 14 16.94 15.06 -16.12
N ARG A 15 16.24 15.56 -15.11
CA ARG A 15 16.35 15.09 -13.73
C ARG A 15 15.54 13.81 -13.54
N ARG A 16 16.22 12.76 -13.10
CA ARG A 16 15.65 11.45 -12.81
C ARG A 16 15.35 11.27 -11.33
N ASP A 17 14.76 12.30 -10.70
CA ASP A 17 14.33 12.18 -9.31
C ASP A 17 13.17 11.18 -9.18
N GLY A 18 13.24 10.33 -8.18
CA GLY A 18 12.23 9.28 -8.01
C GLY A 18 11.98 8.90 -6.56
N VAL A 19 10.93 8.14 -6.35
CA VAL A 19 10.51 7.61 -5.05
C VAL A 19 10.80 6.12 -5.00
N VAL A 20 11.39 5.67 -3.90
CA VAL A 20 11.65 4.23 -3.70
C VAL A 20 10.33 3.51 -3.41
N LYS A 21 10.02 2.51 -4.22
CA LYS A 21 8.90 1.58 -4.03
C LYS A 21 9.39 0.25 -3.48
N LYS A 22 8.59 -0.32 -2.58
CA LYS A 22 8.77 -1.65 -1.99
C LYS A 22 7.41 -2.33 -1.98
N ALA A 23 7.36 -3.64 -1.78
CA ALA A 23 6.13 -4.34 -1.46
C ALA A 23 5.46 -3.73 -0.21
N ILE A 24 4.14 -3.76 -0.14
CA ILE A 24 3.39 -3.37 1.07
C ILE A 24 3.19 -4.61 1.92
N MET A 25 3.74 -4.58 3.12
CA MET A 25 3.66 -5.66 4.09
C MET A 25 2.70 -5.26 5.23
N GLU A 26 1.88 -6.20 5.68
CA GLU A 26 1.09 -6.09 6.90
C GLU A 26 1.51 -7.22 7.85
N GLY A 27 2.40 -6.91 8.79
CA GLY A 27 3.11 -7.92 9.57
C GLY A 27 4.03 -8.74 8.65
N ASP A 28 3.82 -10.05 8.62
CA ASP A 28 4.58 -10.99 7.77
C ASP A 28 3.90 -11.28 6.42
N ASN A 29 2.68 -10.72 6.20
CA ASN A 29 1.94 -10.94 4.96
C ASN A 29 2.20 -9.83 3.94
N GLU A 30 2.45 -10.21 2.70
CA GLU A 30 2.53 -9.29 1.57
C GLU A 30 1.12 -8.97 1.07
N VAL A 31 0.71 -7.69 1.22
CA VAL A 31 -0.62 -7.21 0.81
C VAL A 31 -0.61 -6.75 -0.64
N VAL A 32 0.45 -6.05 -1.05
CA VAL A 32 0.63 -5.59 -2.42
C VAL A 32 2.07 -5.85 -2.85
N PRO A 33 2.28 -6.73 -3.84
CA PRO A 33 3.61 -7.05 -4.34
C PRO A 33 4.28 -5.82 -4.98
N LEU A 34 5.61 -5.82 -4.99
CA LEU A 34 6.38 -4.75 -5.64
C LEU A 34 6.01 -4.61 -7.11
N ARG A 35 5.82 -5.74 -7.80
CA ARG A 35 5.41 -5.84 -9.19
C ARG A 35 4.24 -4.90 -9.52
N ASP A 36 3.14 -5.01 -8.78
CA ASP A 36 1.89 -4.23 -9.03
C ASP A 36 2.05 -2.73 -8.75
N ARG A 37 3.08 -2.36 -8.00
CA ARG A 37 3.36 -0.97 -7.66
C ARG A 37 4.25 -0.24 -8.64
N ILE A 38 4.93 -0.96 -9.51
CA ILE A 38 5.92 -0.40 -10.45
C ILE A 38 5.48 -0.49 -11.91
N ILE A 39 4.54 -1.34 -12.26
CA ILE A 39 4.00 -1.46 -13.63
C ILE A 39 3.45 -0.11 -14.10
N GLY A 40 3.77 0.27 -15.34
CA GLY A 40 3.34 1.54 -15.95
C GLY A 40 4.09 2.76 -15.44
N ARG A 41 5.13 2.59 -14.62
CA ARG A 41 6.01 3.65 -14.15
C ARG A 41 7.31 3.67 -14.92
N TYR A 42 7.99 4.80 -14.88
CA TYR A 42 9.32 4.97 -15.46
C TYR A 42 10.39 4.81 -14.38
N SER A 43 11.45 4.07 -14.70
CA SER A 43 12.57 3.91 -13.77
C SER A 43 13.35 5.21 -13.61
N SER A 44 13.71 5.52 -12.37
CA SER A 44 14.60 6.65 -12.07
C SER A 44 16.09 6.28 -12.19
N ASP A 45 16.42 5.03 -11.89
CA ASP A 45 17.80 4.52 -11.88
C ASP A 45 17.92 3.31 -12.81
N ASP A 46 19.17 2.99 -13.20
CA ASP A 46 19.47 1.73 -13.87
C ASP A 46 19.26 0.56 -12.90
N VAL A 47 18.63 -0.49 -13.39
CA VAL A 47 18.32 -1.70 -12.60
C VAL A 47 19.14 -2.87 -13.13
N PHE A 48 19.98 -3.43 -12.27
CA PHE A 48 20.83 -4.57 -12.57
C PHE A 48 20.35 -5.81 -11.84
N ASP A 49 20.63 -6.98 -12.40
CA ASP A 49 20.36 -8.25 -11.74
C ASP A 49 21.32 -8.44 -10.55
N PRO A 50 20.81 -8.64 -9.31
CA PRO A 50 21.65 -8.89 -8.15
C PRO A 50 22.53 -10.14 -8.27
N SER A 51 22.09 -11.13 -9.06
CA SER A 51 22.79 -12.39 -9.31
C SER A 51 23.89 -12.21 -10.38
N ASN A 52 23.70 -11.29 -11.31
CA ASN A 52 24.62 -10.98 -12.39
C ASN A 52 24.74 -9.45 -12.59
N PRO A 53 25.63 -8.75 -11.85
CA PRO A 53 25.75 -7.29 -11.91
C PRO A 53 26.13 -6.73 -13.29
N SER A 54 26.58 -7.57 -14.22
CA SER A 54 26.88 -7.18 -15.61
C SER A 54 25.63 -7.18 -16.50
N GLU A 55 24.53 -7.74 -16.05
CA GLU A 55 23.27 -7.80 -16.78
C GLU A 55 22.35 -6.69 -16.31
N MET A 56 22.10 -5.73 -17.20
CA MET A 56 21.13 -4.65 -16.96
C MET A 56 19.73 -5.15 -17.34
N ILE A 57 18.81 -5.13 -16.36
CA ILE A 57 17.40 -5.48 -16.56
C ILE A 57 16.65 -4.32 -17.20
N LEU A 58 16.94 -3.08 -16.76
CA LEU A 58 16.25 -1.87 -17.18
C LEU A 58 17.16 -0.65 -17.07
N GLU A 59 17.13 0.20 -18.09
CA GLU A 59 17.82 1.48 -18.11
C GLU A 59 16.95 2.57 -17.44
N SER A 60 17.62 3.55 -16.84
CA SER A 60 16.98 4.76 -16.29
C SER A 60 16.17 5.49 -17.36
N GLY A 61 14.96 5.94 -16.99
CA GLY A 61 14.05 6.63 -17.90
C GLY A 61 13.26 5.70 -18.81
N CYS A 62 13.40 4.38 -18.67
CA CYS A 62 12.60 3.42 -19.42
C CYS A 62 11.33 3.01 -18.68
N LEU A 63 10.30 2.68 -19.46
CA LEU A 63 9.02 2.21 -18.96
C LEU A 63 9.14 0.80 -18.38
N ILE A 64 8.55 0.58 -17.22
CA ILE A 64 8.42 -0.74 -16.60
C ILE A 64 7.15 -1.40 -17.12
N THR A 65 7.31 -2.30 -18.09
CA THR A 65 6.23 -3.16 -18.60
C THR A 65 5.97 -4.32 -17.65
N GLU A 66 4.89 -5.09 -17.88
CA GLU A 66 4.62 -6.31 -17.11
C GLU A 66 5.77 -7.32 -17.20
N GLU A 67 6.34 -7.52 -18.39
CA GLU A 67 7.46 -8.43 -18.60
C GLU A 67 8.72 -8.02 -17.81
N ILE A 68 9.00 -6.72 -17.77
CA ILE A 68 10.13 -6.18 -17.02
C ILE A 68 9.86 -6.30 -15.51
N ALA A 69 8.64 -6.03 -15.07
CA ALA A 69 8.24 -6.19 -13.68
C ALA A 69 8.36 -7.64 -13.19
N ASP A 70 7.99 -8.61 -14.04
CA ASP A 70 8.16 -10.04 -13.76
C ASP A 70 9.65 -10.43 -13.67
N ARG A 71 10.51 -9.85 -14.52
CA ARG A 71 11.98 -10.05 -14.43
C ARG A 71 12.56 -9.46 -13.15
N ILE A 72 12.10 -8.27 -12.74
CA ILE A 72 12.53 -7.60 -11.51
C ILE A 72 12.13 -8.45 -10.29
N ASP A 73 10.91 -8.97 -10.26
CA ASP A 73 10.41 -9.83 -9.20
C ASP A 73 11.17 -11.17 -9.16
N GLY A 74 11.35 -11.80 -10.31
CA GLY A 74 12.12 -13.04 -10.46
C GLY A 74 13.59 -12.92 -10.06
N ALA A 75 14.21 -11.72 -10.23
CA ALA A 75 15.56 -11.41 -9.77
C ALA A 75 15.65 -11.17 -8.25
N GLY A 76 14.52 -11.19 -7.52
CA GLY A 76 14.48 -11.00 -6.08
C GLY A 76 14.74 -9.55 -5.63
N ILE A 77 14.51 -8.57 -6.50
CA ILE A 77 14.68 -7.15 -6.18
C ILE A 77 13.51 -6.70 -5.30
N THR A 78 13.80 -6.29 -4.07
CA THR A 78 12.78 -5.90 -3.09
C THR A 78 12.45 -4.41 -3.09
N ARG A 79 13.23 -3.60 -3.78
CA ARG A 79 13.05 -2.15 -3.86
C ARG A 79 13.57 -1.61 -5.18
N ILE A 80 12.84 -0.65 -5.73
CA ILE A 80 13.22 0.06 -6.95
C ILE A 80 12.84 1.54 -6.82
N ARG A 81 13.63 2.42 -7.43
CA ARG A 81 13.29 3.84 -7.52
C ARG A 81 12.59 4.10 -8.84
N VAL A 82 11.39 4.67 -8.77
CA VAL A 82 10.57 5.02 -9.92
C VAL A 82 10.22 6.49 -9.91
N MET A 83 10.07 7.07 -11.08
CA MET A 83 9.59 8.44 -11.22
C MET A 83 8.18 8.56 -10.67
N SER A 84 7.88 9.68 -10.02
CA SER A 84 6.61 9.87 -9.32
C SER A 84 6.24 11.36 -9.26
N PRO A 85 4.94 11.70 -9.32
CA PRO A 85 4.47 13.06 -9.06
C PRO A 85 4.94 13.63 -7.71
N LEU A 86 5.24 12.74 -6.73
CA LEU A 86 5.71 13.15 -5.40
C LEU A 86 7.16 13.67 -5.39
N SER A 87 7.95 13.35 -6.41
CA SER A 87 9.32 13.84 -6.57
C SER A 87 9.44 15.04 -7.49
N SER A 88 8.34 15.50 -8.08
CA SER A 88 8.34 16.63 -9.00
C SER A 88 8.83 17.91 -8.33
N ARG A 89 9.66 18.66 -9.05
CA ARG A 89 10.15 19.99 -8.66
C ARG A 89 9.55 21.10 -9.50
N ILE A 90 8.67 20.75 -10.44
CA ILE A 90 8.01 21.72 -11.31
C ILE A 90 6.90 22.40 -10.51
N LYS A 91 6.89 23.74 -10.55
CA LYS A 91 5.80 24.48 -9.96
C LYS A 91 4.55 24.34 -10.82
N ASN A 92 3.42 23.97 -10.21
CA ASN A 92 2.11 23.88 -10.85
C ASN A 92 2.10 22.95 -12.06
N GLY A 93 2.75 21.77 -11.95
CA GLY A 93 2.74 20.82 -13.04
C GLY A 93 3.56 19.58 -12.78
N LEU A 94 3.55 18.70 -13.75
CA LEU A 94 4.28 17.43 -13.75
C LEU A 94 4.92 17.20 -15.11
N THR A 95 5.95 16.37 -15.17
CA THR A 95 6.41 15.79 -16.43
C THR A 95 5.55 14.59 -16.82
N ALA A 96 5.52 14.24 -18.09
CA ALA A 96 4.81 13.04 -18.55
C ALA A 96 5.42 11.77 -17.94
N PHE A 97 6.75 11.71 -17.79
CA PHE A 97 7.42 10.55 -17.17
C PHE A 97 7.15 10.40 -15.67
N GLU A 98 7.00 11.51 -14.92
CA GLU A 98 6.61 11.47 -13.51
C GLU A 98 5.18 10.95 -13.31
N TYR A 99 4.29 11.29 -14.24
CA TYR A 99 2.92 10.78 -14.23
C TYR A 99 2.85 9.33 -14.69
N GLY A 100 3.46 9.03 -15.86
CA GLY A 100 3.51 7.71 -16.46
C GLY A 100 2.44 7.50 -17.54
N ILE A 101 1.93 6.27 -17.60
CA ILE A 101 0.92 5.86 -18.59
C ILE A 101 -0.45 6.40 -18.22
N ASP A 102 -1.15 6.95 -19.21
CA ASP A 102 -2.57 7.27 -19.13
C ASP A 102 -3.39 5.97 -19.30
N PRO A 103 -4.18 5.56 -18.29
CA PRO A 103 -4.96 4.33 -18.34
C PRO A 103 -6.01 4.31 -19.48
N SER A 104 -6.43 5.47 -19.96
CA SER A 104 -7.47 5.56 -21.02
C SER A 104 -6.91 5.26 -22.40
N THR A 105 -5.67 5.62 -22.65
CA THR A 105 -5.01 5.47 -23.95
C THR A 105 -3.94 4.39 -23.97
N ASN A 106 -3.57 3.88 -22.79
CA ASN A 106 -2.46 2.96 -22.56
C ASN A 106 -1.14 3.43 -23.19
N SER A 107 -0.91 4.73 -23.19
CA SER A 107 0.26 5.39 -23.74
C SER A 107 0.74 6.48 -22.78
N LEU A 108 1.95 6.99 -23.02
CA LEU A 108 2.46 8.13 -22.25
C LEU A 108 1.47 9.28 -22.29
N VAL A 109 1.19 9.85 -21.12
CA VAL A 109 0.27 10.98 -20.99
C VAL A 109 0.75 12.16 -21.84
N LYS A 110 -0.18 12.85 -22.50
CA LYS A 110 0.13 13.97 -23.39
C LYS A 110 0.34 15.26 -22.60
N GLN A 111 1.24 16.10 -23.10
CA GLN A 111 1.40 17.47 -22.61
C GLN A 111 0.08 18.24 -22.67
N GLY A 112 -0.21 19.04 -21.65
CA GLY A 112 -1.45 19.79 -21.50
C GLY A 112 -2.59 19.01 -20.85
N SER A 113 -2.43 17.73 -20.54
CA SER A 113 -3.45 16.93 -19.84
C SER A 113 -3.64 17.42 -18.40
N SER A 114 -4.90 17.64 -18.00
CA SER A 114 -5.27 18.11 -16.65
C SER A 114 -5.36 16.93 -15.66
N VAL A 115 -4.23 16.38 -15.29
CA VAL A 115 -4.14 15.18 -14.44
C VAL A 115 -4.62 15.40 -13.01
N GLY A 116 -4.50 16.64 -12.51
CA GLY A 116 -5.01 16.99 -11.19
C GLY A 116 -6.53 16.90 -11.08
N ILE A 117 -7.25 17.30 -12.13
CA ILE A 117 -8.72 17.19 -12.19
C ILE A 117 -9.12 15.71 -12.21
N ILE A 118 -8.44 14.87 -12.99
CA ILE A 118 -8.69 13.44 -13.06
C ILE A 118 -8.50 12.81 -11.67
N ALA A 119 -7.41 13.15 -10.98
CA ALA A 119 -7.14 12.67 -9.62
C ALA A 119 -8.23 13.12 -8.63
N ALA A 120 -8.62 14.40 -8.66
CA ALA A 120 -9.66 14.94 -7.78
C ALA A 120 -11.01 14.26 -8.00
N GLN A 121 -11.40 14.04 -9.25
CA GLN A 121 -12.64 13.33 -9.60
C GLN A 121 -12.60 11.87 -9.16
N SER A 122 -11.49 11.17 -9.37
CA SER A 122 -11.30 9.77 -8.97
C SER A 122 -11.32 9.56 -7.45
N ILE A 123 -10.90 10.55 -6.69
CA ILE A 123 -10.95 10.54 -5.23
C ILE A 123 -12.34 10.96 -4.73
N GLY A 124 -12.95 11.95 -5.39
CA GLY A 124 -14.21 12.54 -4.95
C GLY A 124 -15.44 11.67 -5.23
N GLU A 125 -15.46 10.96 -6.34
CA GLU A 125 -16.61 10.11 -6.71
C GLU A 125 -16.88 9.01 -5.66
N PRO A 126 -15.94 8.12 -5.32
CA PRO A 126 -16.22 7.12 -4.29
C PRO A 126 -16.42 7.74 -2.90
N GLY A 127 -15.82 8.90 -2.61
CA GLY A 127 -16.04 9.62 -1.36
C GLY A 127 -17.50 10.04 -1.17
N THR A 128 -18.16 10.52 -2.22
CA THR A 128 -19.58 10.88 -2.20
C THR A 128 -20.47 9.66 -1.98
N GLN A 129 -20.21 8.54 -2.65
CA GLN A 129 -20.93 7.28 -2.47
C GLN A 129 -20.75 6.71 -1.05
N LEU A 130 -19.55 6.77 -0.49
CA LEU A 130 -19.26 6.30 0.86
C LEU A 130 -20.03 7.14 1.90
N THR A 131 -20.09 8.44 1.73
CA THR A 131 -20.83 9.37 2.62
C THR A 131 -22.33 9.09 2.57
N MET A 132 -22.89 8.87 1.40
CA MET A 132 -24.31 8.50 1.26
C MET A 132 -24.63 7.16 1.88
N ARG A 133 -23.74 6.16 1.79
CA ARG A 133 -23.90 4.86 2.46
C ARG A 133 -23.83 4.95 3.98
N THR A 134 -22.98 5.81 4.54
CA THR A 134 -22.89 6.01 5.99
C THR A 134 -24.11 6.72 6.57
N PHE A 135 -24.80 7.57 5.82
CA PHE A 135 -26.06 8.17 6.24
C PHE A 135 -27.23 7.16 6.26
N HIS A 136 -27.21 6.14 5.40
CA HIS A 136 -28.24 5.10 5.37
C HIS A 136 -27.99 3.97 6.36
N ILE A 137 -26.78 3.75 6.80
CA ILE A 137 -26.43 2.81 7.86
C ILE A 137 -26.25 3.61 9.15
N GLY A 138 -27.37 4.01 9.75
CA GLY A 138 -27.35 4.73 11.02
C GLY A 138 -26.50 4.01 12.06
N GLY A 139 -25.33 4.56 12.35
CA GLY A 139 -24.69 4.44 13.66
C GLY A 139 -24.10 3.11 14.07
N ILE A 140 -23.61 2.28 13.16
CA ILE A 140 -22.63 1.27 13.54
C ILE A 140 -21.25 1.87 13.23
N ALA A 141 -20.66 2.53 14.22
CA ALA A 141 -19.23 2.73 14.23
C ALA A 141 -18.60 1.35 13.97
N SER A 142 -17.94 1.19 12.84
CA SER A 142 -16.99 0.11 12.67
C SER A 142 -15.86 0.42 13.66
N ALA A 143 -16.06 -0.04 14.91
CA ALA A 143 -14.92 -0.37 15.73
C ALA A 143 -14.06 -1.23 14.83
N GLY A 144 -12.82 -0.81 14.58
CA GLY A 144 -11.90 -1.58 13.79
C GLY A 144 -12.06 -3.04 14.20
N ARG A 145 -12.05 -3.94 13.24
CA ARG A 145 -11.98 -5.36 13.55
C ARG A 145 -10.68 -5.55 14.29
N GLU A 146 -10.76 -5.39 15.62
CA GLU A 146 -9.71 -5.93 16.48
C GLU A 146 -9.72 -7.42 16.22
N ASP A 147 -8.57 -7.94 15.91
CA ASP A 147 -8.37 -9.37 15.73
C ASP A 147 -8.96 -10.05 16.98
N PRO A 148 -9.96 -10.95 16.86
CA PRO A 148 -10.60 -11.54 18.02
C PRO A 148 -9.67 -12.45 18.82
N VAL A 149 -8.41 -12.54 18.40
CA VAL A 149 -7.36 -13.38 18.99
C VAL A 149 -6.33 -12.51 19.70
N ILE A 150 -6.19 -12.74 21.00
CA ILE A 150 -5.14 -12.10 21.80
C ILE A 150 -3.91 -13.03 21.85
N HIS A 151 -2.82 -12.60 21.26
CA HIS A 151 -1.55 -13.32 21.31
C HIS A 151 -0.73 -12.89 22.52
N VAL A 152 -0.34 -13.85 23.34
CA VAL A 152 0.52 -13.62 24.52
C VAL A 152 1.97 -13.80 24.13
N ARG A 153 2.80 -12.78 24.36
CA ARG A 153 4.24 -12.79 24.00
C ARG A 153 5.14 -13.57 24.95
N LYS A 154 4.67 -13.92 26.16
CA LYS A 154 5.42 -14.67 27.17
C LYS A 154 4.62 -15.86 27.64
N ALA A 155 5.30 -16.98 27.91
CA ALA A 155 4.68 -18.13 28.52
C ALA A 155 4.36 -17.85 30.00
N GLY A 156 3.16 -18.23 30.46
CA GLY A 156 2.70 -18.00 31.83
C GLY A 156 1.45 -18.80 32.15
N LYS A 157 0.97 -18.69 33.38
CA LYS A 157 -0.32 -19.25 33.80
C LYS A 157 -1.44 -18.25 33.52
N LEU A 158 -2.56 -18.71 32.94
CA LEU A 158 -3.73 -17.88 32.74
C LEU A 158 -4.61 -17.87 33.99
N LYS A 159 -4.96 -16.67 34.43
CA LYS A 159 -5.93 -16.44 35.50
C LYS A 159 -7.11 -15.66 34.97
N PHE A 160 -8.31 -16.19 35.14
CA PHE A 160 -9.56 -15.52 34.75
C PHE A 160 -10.12 -14.73 35.93
N VAL A 161 -10.34 -13.45 35.71
CA VAL A 161 -10.89 -12.54 36.75
C VAL A 161 -12.25 -12.03 36.25
N GLY A 162 -13.32 -12.33 37.01
CA GLY A 162 -14.68 -11.92 36.66
C GLY A 162 -15.29 -12.66 35.46
N LEU A 163 -14.63 -13.70 34.93
CA LEU A 163 -15.13 -14.55 33.86
C LEU A 163 -15.77 -15.83 34.44
N ARG A 164 -16.95 -16.17 33.95
CA ARG A 164 -17.57 -17.50 34.16
C ARG A 164 -17.17 -18.38 32.96
N VAL A 165 -16.31 -19.33 33.19
CA VAL A 165 -15.77 -20.20 32.16
C VAL A 165 -16.39 -21.59 32.27
N VAL A 166 -16.83 -22.13 31.14
CA VAL A 166 -17.34 -23.51 31.02
C VAL A 166 -16.46 -24.26 30.03
N THR A 167 -16.09 -25.47 30.37
CA THR A 167 -15.31 -26.36 29.49
C THR A 167 -16.31 -27.18 28.67
N LEU A 168 -16.21 -27.07 27.35
CA LEU A 168 -16.99 -27.84 26.38
C LEU A 168 -16.46 -29.30 26.31
N ALA A 169 -17.26 -30.18 25.72
CA ALA A 169 -16.91 -31.61 25.57
C ALA A 169 -15.64 -31.83 24.70
N ASN A 170 -15.27 -30.87 23.90
CA ASN A 170 -14.05 -30.87 23.07
C ASN A 170 -12.79 -30.32 23.80
N GLY A 171 -12.91 -30.01 25.10
CA GLY A 171 -11.83 -29.46 25.91
C GLY A 171 -11.62 -27.94 25.79
N GLN A 172 -12.35 -27.25 24.93
CA GLN A 172 -12.27 -25.79 24.81
C GLN A 172 -12.98 -25.10 25.97
N GLN A 173 -12.39 -24.01 26.47
CA GLN A 173 -12.99 -23.17 27.51
C GLN A 173 -13.66 -21.97 26.87
N VAL A 174 -14.90 -21.75 27.21
CA VAL A 174 -15.73 -20.65 26.69
C VAL A 174 -16.25 -19.80 27.82
N SER A 175 -16.15 -18.48 27.69
CA SER A 175 -16.73 -17.55 28.66
C SER A 175 -18.23 -17.35 28.41
N LEU A 176 -19.02 -17.41 29.49
CA LEU A 176 -20.47 -17.17 29.45
C LEU A 176 -20.85 -15.69 29.60
N ASN A 177 -19.92 -14.85 30.05
CA ASN A 177 -20.15 -13.43 30.25
C ASN A 177 -19.21 -12.57 29.37
N LYS A 178 -19.66 -11.36 29.09
CA LYS A 178 -18.94 -10.42 28.20
C LYS A 178 -17.95 -9.51 28.93
N THR A 179 -17.97 -9.48 30.25
CA THR A 179 -17.15 -8.62 31.09
C THR A 179 -16.25 -9.44 31.99
N GLY A 180 -14.94 -9.21 31.89
CA GLY A 180 -13.93 -9.87 32.68
C GLY A 180 -12.55 -9.58 32.13
N SER A 181 -11.50 -10.02 32.83
CA SER A 181 -10.13 -9.89 32.39
C SER A 181 -9.38 -11.22 32.47
N ILE A 182 -8.43 -11.38 31.57
CA ILE A 182 -7.52 -12.51 31.53
C ILE A 182 -6.15 -11.98 31.94
N GLN A 183 -5.59 -12.52 33.02
CA GLN A 183 -4.25 -12.17 33.48
C GLN A 183 -3.28 -13.30 33.15
N VAL A 184 -2.11 -12.94 32.65
CA VAL A 184 -1.02 -13.88 32.44
C VAL A 184 -0.04 -13.68 33.57
N LEU A 185 0.08 -14.70 34.42
CA LEU A 185 0.98 -14.69 35.58
C LEU A 185 2.29 -15.38 35.21
N ASP A 186 3.41 -14.80 35.64
CA ASP A 186 4.73 -15.43 35.50
C ASP A 186 4.86 -16.61 36.49
N LYS A 187 5.96 -17.36 36.38
CA LYS A 187 6.23 -18.55 37.21
C LYS A 187 6.21 -18.28 38.71
N ASP A 188 6.36 -17.02 39.12
CA ASP A 188 6.39 -16.57 40.51
C ASP A 188 5.05 -15.96 40.99
N ASP A 189 3.92 -16.23 40.28
CA ASP A 189 2.57 -15.76 40.60
C ASP A 189 2.42 -14.22 40.75
N ARG A 190 3.30 -13.46 40.09
CA ARG A 190 3.29 -12.01 40.04
C ARG A 190 2.82 -11.47 38.69
#